data_f5b46ae8ae6a677fdc4c679dd55900d7
#
_entry.id   f5b46ae8ae6a677fdc4c679dd55900d7
#
_cell.length_a   1.000
_cell.length_b   1.000
_cell.length_c   1.000
_cell.angle_alpha   90.00
_cell.angle_beta   90.00
_cell.angle_gamma   90.00
#
_symmetry.space_group_name_H-M   'P 1'
#
loop_
_entity.id
_entity.type
_entity.pdbx_description
1 polymer ?
#
loop_
_entity_poly.entity_id
_entity_poly.type
_entity_poly.pdbx_seq_one_letter_code
_entity_poly.pdbx_strand_id
1 'polypeptide(L)'
;MQIEAAFSLSEEYYKFMSDFAQTSFEDDKLLGKFYTDFTVAKRMVETIVENVKLDVFSRDIKLIDPFCGDGRLISETIIQLIQKDIIHGRKLYISLWDIDEVAVNVAKQNVEEICNAYQLSYEIDAKKYDAFVGYQLIKGHYDICVTNPPWSLLKPQKLFNKSNNEEALEAYRVAIEKYDGFMKSEFPISQPSRKFGKWGTNLARCGTEVALRTIKFSGVCGIVSPASLFNDQVSGELRKWIFENYKVADITYYPAELKLYGKADISSCTFVVRNGVDQQDFFVKTYIDKTEYKEKKIEKAIYEYLKSNDYCIPLKTGLASIPVMMKLAVLPATLEYCKHCSIAFTRELDETKVSDKLNKNGKIEFAKGYMVDRYSFVGDGLFLNENIVQAPDSTNMYKIVWRDVSRDSQVRRIKATLLPPGYICGNSLGVIYGKEDALPYMKMLLAIMNSLIYEFQARSLLVSNHVSAGVVKQIHVPKPIIDDEIIRLVDSQLAGNNVERELEVRTALLYNLSSDEYESVVSSFGITDE
;
A
#
# COMPACT_ATOMS: atom_id res chain seq x y z
N MET A 1 -1.25 14.94 27.09
CA MET A 1 -0.37 14.03 27.87
C MET A 1 0.98 14.72 27.99
N GLN A 2 1.58 14.74 29.17
CA GLN A 2 2.91 15.37 29.33
C GLN A 2 3.94 14.52 28.59
N ILE A 3 4.92 15.17 27.96
CA ILE A 3 5.97 14.50 27.14
C ILE A 3 6.68 13.39 27.93
N GLU A 4 6.98 13.62 29.22
CA GLU A 4 7.59 12.62 30.11
C GLU A 4 6.78 11.33 30.23
N ALA A 5 5.44 11.42 30.33
CA ALA A 5 4.58 10.25 30.39
C ALA A 5 4.58 9.49 29.04
N ALA A 6 4.69 10.19 27.92
CA ALA A 6 4.79 9.56 26.60
C ALA A 6 6.13 8.83 26.41
N PHE A 7 7.24 9.39 26.89
CA PHE A 7 8.54 8.71 26.90
C PHE A 7 8.50 7.42 27.76
N SER A 8 7.88 7.48 28.93
CA SER A 8 7.74 6.28 29.79
C SER A 8 6.96 5.16 29.09
N LEU A 9 5.89 5.49 28.33
CA LEU A 9 5.15 4.51 27.54
C LEU A 9 6.00 3.92 26.40
N SER A 10 6.77 4.74 25.74
CA SER A 10 7.70 4.35 24.69
C SER A 10 8.77 3.41 25.22
N GLU A 11 9.42 3.76 26.33
CA GLU A 11 10.44 2.92 26.97
C GLU A 11 9.88 1.57 27.40
N GLU A 12 8.68 1.52 27.97
CA GLU A 12 8.00 0.28 28.34
C GLU A 12 7.78 -0.61 27.10
N TYR A 13 7.26 -0.06 26.00
CA TYR A 13 7.02 -0.78 24.76
C TYR A 13 8.32 -1.34 24.14
N TYR A 14 9.34 -0.49 23.97
CA TYR A 14 10.60 -0.92 23.33
C TYR A 14 11.42 -1.86 24.20
N LYS A 15 11.31 -1.78 25.53
CA LYS A 15 11.91 -2.77 26.43
C LYS A 15 11.35 -4.16 26.17
N PHE A 16 10.02 -4.31 26.10
CA PHE A 16 9.41 -5.59 25.76
C PHE A 16 9.85 -6.11 24.38
N MET A 17 9.93 -5.22 23.39
CA MET A 17 10.39 -5.59 22.04
C MET A 17 11.84 -6.05 22.05
N SER A 18 12.73 -5.37 22.77
CA SER A 18 14.14 -5.74 22.89
C SER A 18 14.35 -7.05 23.63
N ASP A 19 13.68 -7.25 24.76
CA ASP A 19 13.76 -8.49 25.55
C ASP A 19 13.28 -9.70 24.72
N PHE A 20 12.30 -9.50 23.86
CA PHE A 20 11.81 -10.55 22.97
C PHE A 20 12.73 -10.81 21.78
N ALA A 21 13.34 -9.77 21.21
CA ALA A 21 14.26 -9.86 20.09
C ALA A 21 15.48 -10.71 20.43
N GLN A 22 15.98 -10.66 21.68
CA GLN A 22 17.10 -11.50 22.14
C GLN A 22 16.81 -13.00 22.09
N THR A 23 15.55 -13.40 21.98
CA THR A 23 15.12 -14.82 21.97
C THR A 23 14.74 -15.35 20.59
N SER A 24 14.75 -14.52 19.54
CA SER A 24 14.31 -14.90 18.18
C SER A 24 15.28 -14.48 17.08
N PHE A 25 15.51 -15.36 16.11
CA PHE A 25 16.37 -15.14 14.94
C PHE A 25 15.81 -14.14 13.89
N GLU A 26 14.69 -13.45 14.15
CA GLU A 26 14.00 -12.54 13.20
C GLU A 26 13.94 -11.08 13.68
N ASP A 27 14.97 -10.63 14.40
CA ASP A 27 15.01 -9.34 15.09
C ASP A 27 14.68 -8.12 14.22
N ASP A 28 15.29 -7.99 13.05
CA ASP A 28 15.14 -6.82 12.17
C ASP A 28 13.71 -6.66 11.66
N LYS A 29 13.04 -7.78 11.39
CA LYS A 29 11.67 -7.81 10.86
C LYS A 29 10.63 -7.43 11.90
N LEU A 30 10.88 -7.80 13.17
CA LEU A 30 9.98 -7.50 14.29
C LEU A 30 10.00 -6.00 14.63
N LEU A 31 11.17 -5.39 14.59
CA LEU A 31 11.36 -3.96 14.84
C LEU A 31 11.06 -3.09 13.61
N GLY A 32 10.80 -3.72 12.46
CA GLY A 32 10.58 -2.99 11.20
C GLY A 32 11.84 -2.32 10.68
N LYS A 33 13.03 -2.82 11.08
CA LYS A 33 14.33 -2.29 10.66
C LYS A 33 14.64 -2.76 9.23
N PHE A 34 14.56 -1.84 8.29
CA PHE A 34 14.95 -2.06 6.90
C PHE A 34 16.02 -1.04 6.53
N TYR A 35 17.25 -1.50 6.42
CA TYR A 35 18.34 -0.62 5.97
C TYR A 35 18.14 -0.27 4.49
N THR A 36 18.22 1.02 4.19
CA THR A 36 18.05 1.53 2.83
C THR A 36 19.19 1.06 1.93
N ASP A 37 18.87 0.51 0.75
CA ASP A 37 19.88 0.19 -0.26
C ASP A 37 20.64 1.46 -0.65
N PHE A 38 21.95 1.34 -0.89
CA PHE A 38 22.81 2.48 -1.18
C PHE A 38 22.38 3.23 -2.45
N THR A 39 21.92 2.52 -3.47
CA THR A 39 21.42 3.11 -4.71
C THR A 39 20.17 3.96 -4.46
N VAL A 40 19.26 3.46 -3.62
CA VAL A 40 18.03 4.19 -3.22
C VAL A 40 18.40 5.45 -2.45
N ALA A 41 19.32 5.33 -1.46
CA ALA A 41 19.79 6.46 -0.68
C ALA A 41 20.38 7.56 -1.56
N LYS A 42 21.33 7.20 -2.42
CA LYS A 42 22.02 8.13 -3.32
C LYS A 42 21.04 8.93 -4.20
N ARG A 43 20.10 8.26 -4.83
CA ARG A 43 19.14 8.90 -5.75
C ARG A 43 18.13 9.80 -5.05
N MET A 44 17.63 9.38 -3.90
CA MET A 44 16.76 10.25 -3.11
C MET A 44 17.50 11.52 -2.68
N VAL A 45 18.75 11.38 -2.23
CA VAL A 45 19.57 12.50 -1.80
C VAL A 45 19.93 13.44 -2.96
N GLU A 46 20.20 12.94 -4.17
CA GLU A 46 20.37 13.77 -5.38
C GLU A 46 19.17 14.71 -5.55
N THR A 47 17.95 14.18 -5.46
CA THR A 47 16.73 15.00 -5.55
C THR A 47 16.60 15.98 -4.38
N ILE A 48 16.97 15.59 -3.15
CA ILE A 48 16.98 16.50 -2.00
C ILE A 48 17.88 17.69 -2.29
N VAL A 49 19.12 17.44 -2.68
CA VAL A 49 20.16 18.48 -2.89
C VAL A 49 19.75 19.44 -4.02
N GLU A 50 19.13 18.94 -5.09
CA GLU A 50 18.58 19.78 -6.16
C GLU A 50 17.43 20.70 -5.70
N ASN A 51 16.71 20.32 -4.65
CA ASN A 51 15.58 21.07 -4.12
C ASN A 51 15.90 21.91 -2.90
N VAL A 52 17.12 21.84 -2.37
CA VAL A 52 17.57 22.66 -1.24
C VAL A 52 17.63 24.13 -1.67
N LYS A 53 16.91 24.98 -0.94
CA LYS A 53 16.99 26.43 -1.08
C LYS A 53 17.40 27.02 0.26
N LEU A 54 18.70 27.16 0.46
CA LEU A 54 19.24 27.79 1.64
C LEU A 54 19.19 29.31 1.49
N ASP A 55 18.91 29.98 2.61
CA ASP A 55 19.08 31.41 2.68
C ASP A 55 20.57 31.74 2.44
N VAL A 56 20.84 32.63 1.49
CA VAL A 56 22.19 33.07 1.13
C VAL A 56 22.94 33.68 2.34
N PHE A 57 22.19 34.24 3.28
CA PHE A 57 22.72 34.85 4.51
C PHE A 57 22.86 33.84 5.66
N SER A 58 22.29 32.64 5.58
CA SER A 58 22.43 31.62 6.61
C SER A 58 23.84 31.02 6.59
N ARG A 59 24.53 31.10 7.72
CA ARG A 59 25.84 30.44 7.89
C ARG A 59 25.73 29.01 8.41
N ASP A 60 24.53 28.58 8.77
CA ASP A 60 24.28 27.30 9.41
C ASP A 60 23.32 26.49 8.60
N ILE A 61 23.53 25.17 8.58
CA ILE A 61 22.60 24.20 7.98
C ILE A 61 22.24 23.17 9.04
N LYS A 62 20.94 22.99 9.28
CA LYS A 62 20.43 22.02 10.25
C LYS A 62 19.88 20.80 9.53
N LEU A 63 20.47 19.65 9.82
CA LEU A 63 20.08 18.35 9.26
C LEU A 63 19.56 17.44 10.36
N ILE A 64 18.58 16.60 10.03
CA ILE A 64 18.07 15.57 10.93
C ILE A 64 17.79 14.27 10.20
N ASP A 65 18.11 13.15 10.86
CA ASP A 65 17.51 11.84 10.62
C ASP A 65 16.90 11.35 11.94
N PRO A 66 15.55 11.42 12.08
CA PRO A 66 14.87 11.04 13.32
C PRO A 66 14.72 9.53 13.51
N PHE A 67 15.14 8.71 12.53
CA PHE A 67 15.19 7.24 12.56
C PHE A 67 16.49 6.78 11.92
N CYS A 68 17.63 7.22 12.47
CA CYS A 68 18.89 7.30 11.75
C CYS A 68 19.53 5.93 11.42
N GLY A 69 19.17 4.86 12.12
CA GLY A 69 19.83 3.56 11.95
C GLY A 69 21.35 3.69 11.99
N ASP A 70 22.04 3.23 10.95
CA ASP A 70 23.50 3.33 10.81
C ASP A 70 24.00 4.67 10.23
N GLY A 71 23.13 5.64 10.02
CA GLY A 71 23.47 6.98 9.52
C GLY A 71 23.74 7.09 8.03
N ARG A 72 23.47 6.05 7.22
CA ARG A 72 23.81 6.06 5.77
C ARG A 72 23.11 7.16 4.98
N LEU A 73 21.84 7.48 5.30
CA LEU A 73 21.09 8.52 4.59
C LEU A 73 21.66 9.91 4.86
N ILE A 74 21.95 10.22 6.12
CA ILE A 74 22.54 11.51 6.49
C ILE A 74 23.97 11.63 5.99
N SER A 75 24.75 10.55 6.02
CA SER A 75 26.12 10.47 5.46
C SER A 75 26.13 10.77 3.97
N GLU A 76 25.26 10.14 3.20
CA GLU A 76 25.12 10.39 1.76
C GLU A 76 24.67 11.83 1.51
N THR A 77 23.77 12.38 2.34
CA THR A 77 23.33 13.76 2.23
C THR A 77 24.50 14.73 2.39
N ILE A 78 25.36 14.55 3.40
CA ILE A 78 26.54 15.39 3.62
C ILE A 78 27.50 15.30 2.44
N ILE A 79 27.79 14.07 1.95
CA ILE A 79 28.68 13.85 0.80
C ILE A 79 28.18 14.62 -0.45
N GLN A 80 26.90 14.54 -0.76
CA GLN A 80 26.37 15.21 -1.94
C GLN A 80 26.28 16.73 -1.78
N LEU A 81 26.02 17.23 -0.58
CA LEU A 81 26.09 18.66 -0.26
C LEU A 81 27.52 19.20 -0.45
N ILE A 82 28.56 18.40 -0.12
CA ILE A 82 29.96 18.72 -0.40
C ILE A 82 30.20 18.77 -1.91
N GLN A 83 29.81 17.70 -2.63
CA GLN A 83 30.04 17.58 -4.07
C GLN A 83 29.40 18.72 -4.87
N LYS A 84 28.28 19.26 -4.40
CA LYS A 84 27.58 20.39 -5.01
C LYS A 84 28.00 21.76 -4.46
N ASP A 85 29.03 21.82 -3.62
CA ASP A 85 29.57 23.03 -2.99
C ASP A 85 28.54 23.86 -2.20
N ILE A 86 27.51 23.19 -1.67
CA ILE A 86 26.40 23.87 -0.94
C ILE A 86 26.81 24.26 0.48
N ILE A 87 27.68 23.47 1.11
CA ILE A 87 28.05 23.63 2.52
C ILE A 87 29.36 24.40 2.74
N HIS A 88 29.99 24.89 1.68
CA HIS A 88 31.22 25.64 1.79
C HIS A 88 31.06 26.89 2.70
N GLY A 89 31.94 27.01 3.73
CA GLY A 89 31.90 28.12 4.68
C GLY A 89 30.72 28.12 5.65
N ARG A 90 29.93 27.03 5.73
CA ARG A 90 28.79 26.88 6.62
C ARG A 90 29.09 25.88 7.74
N LYS A 91 28.45 26.06 8.91
CA LYS A 91 28.47 25.08 9.99
C LYS A 91 27.29 24.14 9.86
N LEU A 92 27.51 22.83 10.05
CA LEU A 92 26.48 21.80 10.06
C LEU A 92 26.04 21.52 11.50
N TYR A 93 24.73 21.54 11.74
CA TYR A 93 24.10 21.03 12.95
C TYR A 93 23.35 19.75 12.59
N ILE A 94 23.82 18.62 13.08
CA ILE A 94 23.38 17.29 12.66
C ILE A 94 22.73 16.59 13.84
N SER A 95 21.45 16.22 13.71
CA SER A 95 20.72 15.46 14.72
C SER A 95 20.48 14.03 14.23
N LEU A 96 20.90 13.06 15.05
CA LEU A 96 20.80 11.62 14.79
C LEU A 96 20.04 10.99 15.93
N TRP A 97 18.78 10.56 15.67
CA TRP A 97 17.94 9.93 16.66
C TRP A 97 17.58 8.51 16.25
N ASP A 98 17.62 7.59 17.18
CA ASP A 98 17.09 6.24 17.03
C ASP A 98 16.74 5.68 18.41
N ILE A 99 15.89 4.67 18.48
CA ILE A 99 15.60 3.91 19.70
C ILE A 99 16.73 2.93 20.07
N ASP A 100 17.58 2.61 19.09
CA ASP A 100 18.71 1.70 19.23
C ASP A 100 20.01 2.49 19.44
N GLU A 101 20.54 2.44 20.67
CA GLU A 101 21.75 3.16 21.06
C GLU A 101 22.98 2.71 20.26
N VAL A 102 23.06 1.42 19.89
CA VAL A 102 24.16 0.91 19.07
C VAL A 102 24.13 1.53 17.68
N ALA A 103 22.95 1.59 17.07
CA ALA A 103 22.76 2.22 15.77
C ALA A 103 23.15 3.72 15.81
N VAL A 104 22.70 4.46 16.83
CA VAL A 104 23.06 5.88 17.02
C VAL A 104 24.57 6.08 17.11
N ASN A 105 25.29 5.24 17.85
CA ASN A 105 26.74 5.34 18.00
C ASN A 105 27.46 5.07 16.67
N VAL A 106 27.00 4.07 15.90
CA VAL A 106 27.52 3.78 14.54
C VAL A 106 27.25 4.97 13.61
N ALA A 107 26.04 5.50 13.60
CA ALA A 107 25.68 6.66 12.80
C ALA A 107 26.56 7.88 13.11
N LYS A 108 26.77 8.15 14.41
CA LYS A 108 27.62 9.23 14.86
C LYS A 108 29.06 9.07 14.35
N GLN A 109 29.64 7.88 14.50
CA GLN A 109 31.00 7.61 14.03
C GLN A 109 31.11 7.82 12.52
N ASN A 110 30.20 7.24 11.72
CA ASN A 110 30.20 7.37 10.27
C ASN A 110 30.13 8.83 9.82
N VAL A 111 29.30 9.64 10.46
CA VAL A 111 29.15 11.07 10.15
C VAL A 111 30.38 11.87 10.58
N GLU A 112 30.95 11.60 11.76
CA GLU A 112 32.19 12.24 12.24
C GLU A 112 33.37 11.96 11.30
N GLU A 113 33.52 10.71 10.83
CA GLU A 113 34.56 10.33 9.86
C GLU A 113 34.48 11.16 8.58
N ILE A 114 33.27 11.33 8.01
CA ILE A 114 33.05 12.15 6.82
C ILE A 114 33.36 13.62 7.10
N CYS A 115 32.79 14.18 8.17
CA CYS A 115 32.99 15.59 8.49
C CYS A 115 34.47 15.92 8.74
N ASN A 116 35.21 15.04 9.42
CA ASN A 116 36.65 15.21 9.66
C ASN A 116 37.48 15.07 8.39
N ALA A 117 37.17 14.09 7.53
CA ALA A 117 37.87 13.88 6.25
C ALA A 117 37.79 15.11 5.33
N TYR A 118 36.65 15.79 5.34
CA TYR A 118 36.42 16.99 4.54
C TYR A 118 36.63 18.31 5.32
N GLN A 119 37.13 18.24 6.55
CA GLN A 119 37.46 19.40 7.42
C GLN A 119 36.26 20.35 7.59
N LEU A 120 35.07 19.81 7.76
CA LEU A 120 33.84 20.58 7.92
C LEU A 120 33.75 21.18 9.34
N SER A 121 33.06 22.31 9.44
CA SER A 121 32.61 22.83 10.73
C SER A 121 31.28 22.16 11.09
N TYR A 122 31.20 21.43 12.19
CA TYR A 122 30.00 20.68 12.54
C TYR A 122 29.79 20.58 14.06
N GLU A 123 28.53 20.22 14.39
CA GLU A 123 28.09 19.84 15.73
C GLU A 123 27.07 18.70 15.57
N ILE A 124 27.22 17.62 16.37
CA ILE A 124 26.35 16.44 16.28
C ILE A 124 25.59 16.25 17.60
N ASP A 125 24.25 16.23 17.53
CA ASP A 125 23.34 15.79 18.58
C ASP A 125 22.88 14.35 18.28
N ALA A 126 23.65 13.36 18.73
CA ALA A 126 23.36 11.94 18.57
C ALA A 126 22.84 11.36 19.89
N LYS A 127 21.62 10.81 19.88
CA LYS A 127 21.01 10.29 21.10
C LYS A 127 20.00 9.17 20.84
N LYS A 128 19.95 8.24 21.78
CA LYS A 128 18.87 7.28 21.89
C LYS A 128 17.58 8.02 22.22
N TYR A 129 16.65 8.09 21.28
CA TYR A 129 15.45 8.90 21.43
C TYR A 129 14.31 8.42 20.56
N ASP A 130 13.10 8.34 21.12
CA ASP A 130 11.91 8.04 20.34
C ASP A 130 11.41 9.29 19.63
N ALA A 131 11.56 9.32 18.31
CA ALA A 131 11.13 10.43 17.49
C ALA A 131 9.62 10.63 17.47
N PHE A 132 8.82 9.58 17.69
CA PHE A 132 7.35 9.71 17.78
C PHE A 132 6.92 10.54 18.99
N VAL A 133 7.71 10.53 20.05
CA VAL A 133 7.47 11.34 21.25
C VAL A 133 8.17 12.69 21.15
N GLY A 134 9.42 12.68 20.70
CA GLY A 134 10.31 13.84 20.78
C GLY A 134 10.13 14.90 19.69
N TYR A 135 9.47 14.59 18.56
CA TYR A 135 9.41 15.51 17.41
C TYR A 135 8.76 16.86 17.73
N GLN A 136 7.88 16.93 18.71
CA GLN A 136 7.25 18.19 19.14
C GLN A 136 8.27 19.25 19.54
N LEU A 137 9.42 18.83 20.10
CA LEU A 137 10.49 19.73 20.51
C LEU A 137 11.29 20.33 19.35
N ILE A 138 11.21 19.71 18.17
CA ILE A 138 12.00 20.04 16.99
C ILE A 138 11.17 20.41 15.77
N LYS A 139 9.86 20.56 15.95
CA LYS A 139 8.93 20.89 14.88
C LYS A 139 9.31 22.20 14.18
N GLY A 140 9.52 22.13 12.85
CA GLY A 140 9.85 23.29 12.04
C GLY A 140 11.27 23.85 12.25
N HIS A 141 12.23 23.04 12.71
CA HIS A 141 13.57 23.52 13.04
C HIS A 141 14.64 23.24 11.97
N TYR A 142 14.44 22.24 11.10
CA TYR A 142 15.49 21.74 10.21
C TYR A 142 15.36 22.23 8.78
N ASP A 143 16.51 22.43 8.15
CA ASP A 143 16.62 22.73 6.71
C ASP A 143 16.40 21.49 5.88
N ILE A 144 16.97 20.36 6.33
CA ILE A 144 16.93 19.08 5.63
C ILE A 144 16.58 17.99 6.64
N CYS A 145 15.57 17.20 6.29
CA CYS A 145 15.27 15.92 6.92
C CYS A 145 15.45 14.81 5.89
N VAL A 146 16.17 13.76 6.27
CA VAL A 146 16.30 12.55 5.44
C VAL A 146 16.11 11.35 6.32
N THR A 147 15.23 10.40 5.93
CA THR A 147 14.94 9.31 6.86
C THR A 147 14.26 8.11 6.20
N ASN A 148 14.37 6.95 6.85
CA ASN A 148 13.63 5.74 6.59
C ASN A 148 12.92 5.29 7.89
N PRO A 149 11.67 5.71 8.13
CA PRO A 149 10.91 5.32 9.33
C PRO A 149 10.71 3.81 9.44
N PRO A 150 10.46 3.25 10.64
CA PRO A 150 10.23 1.82 10.83
C PRO A 150 8.96 1.34 10.11
N TRP A 151 9.02 0.17 9.40
CA TRP A 151 7.91 -0.36 8.61
C TRP A 151 7.17 -1.47 9.34
N SER A 152 6.59 -1.17 10.48
CA SER A 152 5.85 -2.13 11.28
C SER A 152 4.46 -1.62 11.68
N LEU A 153 3.62 -2.55 12.13
CA LEU A 153 2.32 -2.27 12.70
C LEU A 153 2.37 -2.49 14.21
N LEU A 154 1.82 -1.57 14.98
CA LEU A 154 1.60 -1.74 16.41
C LEU A 154 0.44 -2.72 16.64
N LYS A 155 0.78 -4.00 16.73
CA LYS A 155 -0.15 -5.07 17.06
C LYS A 155 0.60 -6.23 17.71
N PRO A 156 -0.05 -7.01 18.58
CA PRO A 156 0.55 -8.21 19.15
C PRO A 156 1.04 -9.15 18.04
N GLN A 157 2.31 -9.50 18.08
CA GLN A 157 2.91 -10.40 17.10
C GLN A 157 2.48 -11.84 17.37
N LYS A 158 2.20 -12.63 16.33
CA LYS A 158 1.80 -14.04 16.46
C LYS A 158 2.86 -14.91 17.18
N LEU A 159 4.13 -14.52 17.10
CA LEU A 159 5.24 -15.19 17.76
C LEU A 159 5.13 -15.15 19.30
N PHE A 160 4.57 -14.07 19.85
CA PHE A 160 4.35 -13.94 21.29
C PHE A 160 3.32 -14.94 21.83
N ASN A 161 2.37 -15.36 20.99
CA ASN A 161 1.37 -16.36 21.37
C ASN A 161 1.98 -17.75 21.59
N LYS A 162 3.27 -17.96 21.29
CA LYS A 162 4.05 -19.19 21.56
C LYS A 162 4.84 -19.12 22.87
N SER A 163 4.82 -17.98 23.57
CA SER A 163 5.44 -17.86 24.89
C SER A 163 4.63 -18.63 25.93
N ASN A 164 5.31 -19.45 26.73
CA ASN A 164 4.72 -20.19 27.85
C ASN A 164 4.52 -19.30 29.10
N ASN A 165 4.84 -18.00 29.04
CA ASN A 165 4.71 -17.05 30.13
C ASN A 165 3.51 -16.11 29.88
N GLU A 166 2.35 -16.45 30.44
CA GLU A 166 1.11 -15.69 30.27
C GLU A 166 1.18 -14.28 30.87
N GLU A 167 1.90 -14.11 31.98
CA GLU A 167 2.06 -12.82 32.65
C GLU A 167 2.87 -11.83 31.79
N ALA A 168 3.99 -12.28 31.21
CA ALA A 168 4.79 -11.48 30.29
C ALA A 168 4.03 -11.14 29.00
N LEU A 169 3.20 -12.07 28.52
CA LEU A 169 2.35 -11.87 27.34
C LEU A 169 1.29 -10.80 27.58
N GLU A 170 0.65 -10.82 28.75
CA GLU A 170 -0.37 -9.82 29.10
C GLU A 170 0.26 -8.44 29.31
N ALA A 171 1.38 -8.35 30.02
CA ALA A 171 2.12 -7.09 30.18
C ALA A 171 2.51 -6.48 28.83
N TYR A 172 2.96 -7.30 27.88
CA TYR A 172 3.27 -6.87 26.51
C TYR A 172 2.03 -6.33 25.78
N ARG A 173 0.88 -7.02 25.87
CA ARG A 173 -0.37 -6.55 25.26
C ARG A 173 -0.80 -5.19 25.81
N VAL A 174 -0.70 -5.02 27.12
CA VAL A 174 -1.03 -3.75 27.80
C VAL A 174 -0.08 -2.63 27.35
N ALA A 175 1.23 -2.89 27.23
CA ALA A 175 2.21 -1.90 26.76
C ALA A 175 1.93 -1.47 25.32
N ILE A 176 1.66 -2.43 24.41
CA ILE A 176 1.25 -2.11 23.03
C ILE A 176 -0.02 -1.27 23.00
N GLU A 177 -1.04 -1.64 23.78
CA GLU A 177 -2.34 -0.97 23.77
C GLU A 177 -2.23 0.48 24.23
N LYS A 178 -1.44 0.72 25.26
CA LYS A 178 -1.14 2.07 25.76
C LYS A 178 -0.36 2.91 24.72
N TYR A 179 0.69 2.32 24.12
CA TYR A 179 1.51 3.02 23.13
C TYR A 179 0.74 3.26 21.83
N ASP A 180 -0.07 2.30 21.36
CA ASP A 180 -0.97 2.47 20.22
C ASP A 180 -2.03 3.55 20.48
N GLY A 181 -2.53 3.63 21.71
CA GLY A 181 -3.44 4.70 22.15
C GLY A 181 -2.80 6.09 22.05
N PHE A 182 -1.55 6.22 22.52
CA PHE A 182 -0.77 7.44 22.35
C PHE A 182 -0.58 7.80 20.88
N MET A 183 -0.13 6.85 20.05
CA MET A 183 0.11 7.07 18.63
C MET A 183 -1.16 7.48 17.87
N LYS A 184 -2.31 6.91 18.20
CA LYS A 184 -3.60 7.29 17.60
C LYS A 184 -4.02 8.71 17.96
N SER A 185 -3.74 9.13 19.18
CA SER A 185 -4.04 10.49 19.64
C SER A 185 -3.10 11.52 19.04
N GLU A 186 -1.82 11.19 18.91
CA GLU A 186 -0.79 12.10 18.45
C GLU A 186 -0.76 12.25 16.92
N PHE A 187 -1.03 11.13 16.20
CA PHE A 187 -0.95 11.07 14.73
C PHE A 187 -2.28 10.72 14.09
N PRO A 188 -3.35 11.53 14.26
CA PRO A 188 -4.67 11.23 13.73
C PRO A 188 -4.72 11.18 12.21
N ILE A 189 -3.87 11.96 11.51
CA ILE A 189 -3.79 12.02 10.04
C ILE A 189 -3.21 10.72 9.47
N SER A 190 -2.30 10.09 10.20
CA SER A 190 -1.67 8.82 9.83
C SER A 190 -2.52 7.59 10.16
N GLN A 191 -3.67 7.76 10.82
CA GLN A 191 -4.57 6.67 11.14
C GLN A 191 -5.49 6.33 9.96
N PRO A 192 -5.90 5.06 9.80
CA PRO A 192 -6.89 4.69 8.80
C PRO A 192 -8.25 5.33 9.12
N SER A 193 -8.99 5.72 8.10
CA SER A 193 -10.36 6.20 8.31
C SER A 193 -11.23 5.10 8.95
N ARG A 194 -12.28 5.49 9.67
CA ARG A 194 -13.17 4.56 10.42
C ARG A 194 -13.76 3.43 9.57
N LYS A 195 -13.91 3.64 8.26
CA LYS A 195 -14.45 2.62 7.33
C LYS A 195 -13.53 1.38 7.15
N PHE A 196 -12.26 1.46 7.52
CA PHE A 196 -11.28 0.37 7.35
C PHE A 196 -11.08 -0.51 8.58
N GLY A 197 -11.89 -0.33 9.63
CA GLY A 197 -11.89 -1.20 10.80
C GLY A 197 -10.77 -0.95 11.80
N LYS A 198 -10.54 -1.92 12.69
CA LYS A 198 -9.54 -1.86 13.77
C LYS A 198 -8.17 -2.35 13.27
N TRP A 199 -7.52 -1.57 12.43
CA TRP A 199 -6.13 -1.83 12.05
C TRP A 199 -5.22 -1.16 13.08
N GLY A 200 -4.14 -1.83 13.48
CA GLY A 200 -3.12 -1.24 14.35
C GLY A 200 -2.44 -0.04 13.67
N THR A 201 -1.88 0.85 14.49
CA THR A 201 -1.12 2.00 13.99
C THR A 201 0.06 1.54 13.14
N ASN A 202 0.23 2.15 11.97
CA ASN A 202 1.34 1.89 11.06
C ASN A 202 2.45 2.89 11.32
N LEU A 203 3.61 2.41 11.77
CA LEU A 203 4.75 3.27 12.15
C LEU A 203 5.36 4.01 10.96
N ALA A 204 5.34 3.42 9.75
CA ALA A 204 5.86 4.12 8.57
C ALA A 204 5.02 5.37 8.22
N ARG A 205 3.69 5.31 8.37
CA ARG A 205 2.83 6.48 8.18
C ARG A 205 3.08 7.54 9.24
N CYS A 206 3.11 7.15 10.52
CA CYS A 206 3.38 8.08 11.60
C CYS A 206 4.80 8.69 11.49
N GLY A 207 5.80 7.89 11.11
CA GLY A 207 7.16 8.36 10.89
C GLY A 207 7.27 9.32 9.70
N THR A 208 6.47 9.11 8.65
CA THR A 208 6.33 10.09 7.56
C THR A 208 5.81 11.43 8.10
N GLU A 209 4.78 11.41 8.94
CA GLU A 209 4.22 12.62 9.55
C GLU A 209 5.24 13.31 10.46
N VAL A 210 6.00 12.56 11.29
CA VAL A 210 7.11 13.07 12.10
C VAL A 210 8.13 13.79 11.23
N ALA A 211 8.68 13.10 10.22
CA ALA A 211 9.72 13.65 9.35
C ALA A 211 9.29 14.97 8.70
N LEU A 212 8.09 15.01 8.16
CA LEU A 212 7.55 16.21 7.50
C LEU A 212 7.34 17.39 8.46
N ARG A 213 6.98 17.10 9.72
CA ARG A 213 6.79 18.14 10.74
C ARG A 213 8.10 18.73 11.27
N THR A 214 9.24 18.06 11.06
CA THR A 214 10.55 18.57 11.54
C THR A 214 11.12 19.70 10.69
N ILE A 215 10.77 19.75 9.39
CA ILE A 215 11.33 20.75 8.46
C ILE A 215 10.68 22.12 8.61
N LYS A 216 11.51 23.16 8.60
CA LYS A 216 11.06 24.54 8.58
C LYS A 216 10.42 24.92 7.24
N PHE A 217 9.80 26.11 7.16
CA PHE A 217 9.33 26.65 5.89
C PHE A 217 10.49 26.70 4.87
N SER A 218 10.23 26.27 3.64
CA SER A 218 11.21 26.04 2.57
C SER A 218 12.24 24.92 2.81
N GLY A 219 12.21 24.24 3.96
CA GLY A 219 13.03 23.06 4.22
C GLY A 219 12.62 21.89 3.32
N VAL A 220 13.55 20.95 3.12
CA VAL A 220 13.37 19.78 2.25
C VAL A 220 13.36 18.50 3.07
N CYS A 221 12.47 17.58 2.76
CA CYS A 221 12.41 16.27 3.39
C CYS A 221 12.41 15.16 2.32
N GLY A 222 13.31 14.19 2.48
CA GLY A 222 13.34 12.96 1.69
C GLY A 222 13.03 11.77 2.58
N ILE A 223 12.07 10.95 2.16
CA ILE A 223 11.56 9.83 2.95
C ILE A 223 11.57 8.56 2.12
N VAL A 224 12.08 7.47 2.72
CA VAL A 224 11.92 6.10 2.22
C VAL A 224 10.69 5.50 2.89
N SER A 225 9.77 4.93 2.13
CA SER A 225 8.50 4.41 2.64
C SER A 225 8.07 3.15 1.87
N PRO A 226 7.23 2.29 2.47
CA PRO A 226 6.51 1.29 1.68
C PRO A 226 5.68 1.96 0.58
N ALA A 227 5.69 1.40 -0.62
CA ALA A 227 4.96 1.96 -1.78
C ALA A 227 3.45 2.06 -1.54
N SER A 228 2.91 1.29 -0.59
CA SER A 228 1.51 1.35 -0.18
C SER A 228 1.07 2.75 0.28
N LEU A 229 1.98 3.59 0.77
CA LEU A 229 1.67 4.98 1.12
C LEU A 229 0.95 5.72 -0.03
N PHE A 230 1.40 5.52 -1.27
CA PHE A 230 0.85 6.24 -2.43
C PHE A 230 -0.23 5.48 -3.20
N ASN A 231 -0.45 4.20 -2.93
CA ASN A 231 -1.40 3.40 -3.71
C ASN A 231 -2.45 2.63 -2.90
N ASP A 232 -2.44 2.67 -1.55
CA ASP A 232 -3.46 2.04 -0.75
C ASP A 232 -4.63 3.00 -0.42
N GLN A 233 -5.75 2.42 -0.01
CA GLN A 233 -6.93 3.20 0.42
C GLN A 233 -6.80 3.73 1.85
N VAL A 234 -5.92 3.13 2.65
CA VAL A 234 -5.81 3.41 4.08
C VAL A 234 -5.04 4.71 4.33
N SER A 235 -4.10 5.04 3.44
CA SER A 235 -3.22 6.21 3.55
C SER A 235 -3.80 7.48 2.90
N GLY A 236 -5.07 7.47 2.46
CA GLY A 236 -5.69 8.59 1.73
C GLY A 236 -5.60 9.93 2.45
N GLU A 237 -5.93 9.97 3.76
CA GLU A 237 -5.86 11.21 4.56
C GLU A 237 -4.42 11.74 4.67
N LEU A 238 -3.44 10.84 4.87
CA LEU A 238 -2.03 11.24 4.93
C LEU A 238 -1.53 11.76 3.57
N ARG A 239 -1.88 11.10 2.45
CA ARG A 239 -1.55 11.61 1.11
C ARG A 239 -2.13 12.99 0.87
N LYS A 240 -3.42 13.17 1.16
CA LYS A 240 -4.10 14.45 1.04
C LYS A 240 -3.37 15.53 1.83
N TRP A 241 -3.05 15.25 3.09
CA TRP A 241 -2.30 16.18 3.92
C TRP A 241 -0.92 16.52 3.34
N ILE A 242 -0.19 15.53 2.80
CA ILE A 242 1.10 15.75 2.13
C ILE A 242 0.95 16.71 0.95
N PHE A 243 0.06 16.41 0.01
CA PHE A 243 -0.11 17.20 -1.20
C PHE A 243 -0.73 18.59 -0.99
N GLU A 244 -1.49 18.78 0.09
CA GLU A 244 -2.11 20.07 0.43
C GLU A 244 -1.18 20.98 1.23
N ASN A 245 -0.16 20.46 1.91
CA ASN A 245 0.72 21.25 2.79
C ASN A 245 2.16 21.31 2.32
N TYR A 246 2.58 20.41 1.44
CA TYR A 246 3.96 20.32 0.95
C TYR A 246 4.00 20.30 -0.57
N LYS A 247 5.05 20.90 -1.12
CA LYS A 247 5.36 20.77 -2.53
C LYS A 247 6.10 19.46 -2.77
N VAL A 248 5.45 18.50 -3.42
CA VAL A 248 6.09 17.27 -3.88
C VAL A 248 7.02 17.58 -5.05
N ALA A 249 8.27 17.19 -4.95
CA ALA A 249 9.28 17.36 -5.99
C ALA A 249 9.44 16.09 -6.85
N ASP A 250 9.47 14.93 -6.21
CA ASP A 250 9.68 13.64 -6.87
C ASP A 250 9.03 12.51 -6.05
N ILE A 251 8.58 11.47 -6.75
CA ILE A 251 8.19 10.18 -6.17
C ILE A 251 8.84 9.10 -7.02
N THR A 252 9.68 8.27 -6.41
CA THR A 252 10.36 7.18 -7.11
C THR A 252 9.91 5.83 -6.55
N TYR A 253 9.41 4.95 -7.41
CA TYR A 253 8.93 3.61 -7.08
C TYR A 253 9.97 2.55 -7.38
N TYR A 254 10.15 1.64 -6.44
CA TYR A 254 11.04 0.48 -6.53
C TYR A 254 10.22 -0.80 -6.34
N PRO A 255 10.05 -1.61 -7.41
CA PRO A 255 9.37 -2.89 -7.34
C PRO A 255 10.02 -3.87 -6.35
N ALA A 256 9.23 -4.78 -5.77
CA ALA A 256 9.72 -5.80 -4.85
C ALA A 256 10.73 -6.76 -5.49
N GLU A 257 10.60 -6.98 -6.80
CA GLU A 257 11.47 -7.80 -7.64
C GLU A 257 12.94 -7.36 -7.61
N LEU A 258 13.21 -6.09 -7.31
CA LEU A 258 14.58 -5.55 -7.18
C LEU A 258 15.32 -6.07 -5.94
N LYS A 259 14.60 -6.70 -4.98
CA LYS A 259 15.17 -7.28 -3.75
C LYS A 259 16.06 -6.33 -2.96
N LEU A 260 15.67 -5.06 -2.85
CA LEU A 260 16.45 -4.01 -2.20
C LEU A 260 16.54 -4.15 -0.67
N TYR A 261 15.65 -4.95 -0.08
CA TYR A 261 15.55 -5.16 1.37
C TYR A 261 15.80 -6.63 1.76
N GLY A 262 16.82 -7.23 1.18
CA GLY A 262 17.26 -8.61 1.48
C GLY A 262 16.18 -9.64 1.14
N LYS A 263 15.72 -10.40 2.15
CA LYS A 263 14.69 -11.44 1.98
C LYS A 263 13.25 -10.89 1.98
N ALA A 264 13.06 -9.60 2.27
CA ALA A 264 11.74 -9.01 2.30
C ALA A 264 11.24 -8.72 0.86
N ASP A 265 10.08 -9.27 0.53
CA ASP A 265 9.42 -9.07 -0.77
C ASP A 265 8.47 -7.87 -0.66
N ILE A 266 9.05 -6.67 -0.53
CA ILE A 266 8.32 -5.43 -0.27
C ILE A 266 8.68 -4.41 -1.34
N SER A 267 7.66 -3.88 -2.03
CA SER A 267 7.82 -2.71 -2.87
C SER A 267 7.93 -1.44 -2.04
N SER A 268 8.86 -0.57 -2.41
CA SER A 268 9.12 0.68 -1.70
C SER A 268 9.00 1.88 -2.63
N CYS A 269 8.97 3.04 -2.04
CA CYS A 269 9.14 4.30 -2.75
C CYS A 269 10.02 5.26 -1.93
N THR A 270 10.67 6.16 -2.63
CA THR A 270 11.20 7.39 -2.05
C THR A 270 10.36 8.56 -2.53
N PHE A 271 10.23 9.57 -1.71
CA PHE A 271 9.65 10.83 -2.16
C PHE A 271 10.35 12.00 -1.48
N VAL A 272 10.43 13.09 -2.22
CA VAL A 272 11.06 14.31 -1.77
C VAL A 272 10.02 15.42 -1.81
N VAL A 273 9.90 16.14 -0.71
CA VAL A 273 9.02 17.29 -0.60
C VAL A 273 9.74 18.50 -0.06
N ARG A 274 9.23 19.68 -0.37
CA ARG A 274 9.63 20.95 0.24
C ARG A 274 8.45 21.54 1.00
N ASN A 275 8.70 22.07 2.17
CA ASN A 275 7.69 22.75 2.97
C ASN A 275 7.24 24.04 2.26
N GLY A 276 5.98 24.11 1.86
CA GLY A 276 5.35 25.19 1.10
C GLY A 276 4.25 24.66 0.20
N VAL A 277 3.31 25.50 -0.15
CA VAL A 277 2.03 25.12 -0.80
C VAL A 277 1.97 25.38 -2.32
N ASP A 278 3.02 25.95 -2.89
CA ASP A 278 3.03 26.26 -4.33
C ASP A 278 3.41 25.01 -5.14
N GLN A 279 2.44 24.12 -5.34
CA GLN A 279 2.63 22.88 -6.10
C GLN A 279 2.88 23.21 -7.57
N GLN A 280 4.03 22.80 -8.06
CA GLN A 280 4.37 22.78 -9.48
C GLN A 280 4.28 21.34 -10.00
N ASP A 281 4.53 21.17 -11.29
CA ASP A 281 4.71 19.85 -11.87
C ASP A 281 5.79 19.07 -11.12
N PHE A 282 5.56 17.78 -10.90
CA PHE A 282 6.53 16.89 -10.27
C PHE A 282 6.71 15.64 -11.10
N PHE A 283 7.73 14.86 -10.79
CA PHE A 283 8.05 13.64 -11.51
C PHE A 283 7.72 12.41 -10.69
N VAL A 284 7.23 11.38 -11.38
CA VAL A 284 7.15 10.03 -10.82
C VAL A 284 8.04 9.12 -11.66
N LYS A 285 8.97 8.45 -10.98
CA LYS A 285 9.92 7.51 -11.56
C LYS A 285 9.54 6.09 -11.15
N THR A 286 9.60 5.16 -12.08
CA THR A 286 9.36 3.73 -11.83
C THR A 286 10.55 2.94 -12.32
N TYR A 287 11.26 2.30 -11.39
CA TYR A 287 12.40 1.45 -11.72
C TYR A 287 11.95 0.14 -12.37
N ILE A 288 12.61 -0.25 -13.44
CA ILE A 288 12.42 -1.52 -14.14
C ILE A 288 13.44 -2.53 -13.59
N ASP A 289 14.68 -2.09 -13.46
CA ASP A 289 15.77 -2.82 -12.83
C ASP A 289 16.61 -1.86 -11.94
N LYS A 290 17.79 -2.28 -11.47
CA LYS A 290 18.63 -1.43 -10.60
C LYS A 290 19.25 -0.22 -11.28
N THR A 291 19.17 -0.11 -12.59
CA THR A 291 19.83 0.93 -13.40
C THR A 291 18.86 1.71 -14.26
N GLU A 292 17.81 1.08 -14.76
CA GLU A 292 16.84 1.64 -15.69
C GLU A 292 15.53 2.00 -15.01
N TYR A 293 14.97 3.16 -15.35
CA TYR A 293 13.67 3.61 -14.89
C TYR A 293 12.90 4.33 -16.00
N LYS A 294 11.58 4.31 -15.89
CA LYS A 294 10.66 5.17 -16.64
C LYS A 294 10.29 6.38 -15.80
N GLU A 295 10.25 7.55 -16.44
CA GLU A 295 9.87 8.80 -15.77
C GLU A 295 8.64 9.39 -16.45
N LYS A 296 7.73 9.92 -15.65
CA LYS A 296 6.56 10.66 -16.11
C LYS A 296 6.42 11.94 -15.33
N LYS A 297 6.31 13.05 -16.03
CA LYS A 297 5.92 14.34 -15.47
C LYS A 297 4.43 14.35 -15.16
N ILE A 298 4.06 14.76 -13.96
CA ILE A 298 2.67 14.92 -13.55
C ILE A 298 2.24 16.36 -13.84
N GLU A 299 1.54 16.51 -14.95
CA GLU A 299 0.98 17.77 -15.38
C GLU A 299 -0.37 18.06 -14.70
N LYS A 300 -0.85 19.31 -14.81
CA LYS A 300 -2.06 19.80 -14.14
C LYS A 300 -3.28 18.87 -14.30
N ALA A 301 -3.55 18.36 -15.50
CA ALA A 301 -4.72 17.50 -15.74
C ALA A 301 -4.62 16.17 -14.96
N ILE A 302 -3.43 15.55 -14.94
CA ILE A 302 -3.17 14.35 -14.17
C ILE A 302 -3.23 14.66 -12.67
N TYR A 303 -2.69 15.79 -12.24
CA TYR A 303 -2.74 16.23 -10.85
C TYR A 303 -4.18 16.37 -10.33
N GLU A 304 -5.06 17.02 -11.10
CA GLU A 304 -6.48 17.15 -10.73
C GLU A 304 -7.20 15.79 -10.65
N TYR A 305 -6.87 14.86 -11.54
CA TYR A 305 -7.35 13.49 -11.44
C TYR A 305 -6.85 12.79 -10.17
N LEU A 306 -5.57 12.89 -9.84
CA LEU A 306 -5.02 12.33 -8.61
C LEU A 306 -5.70 12.94 -7.38
N LYS A 307 -5.92 14.25 -7.37
CA LYS A 307 -6.64 14.97 -6.31
C LYS A 307 -8.05 14.43 -6.09
N SER A 308 -8.79 14.15 -7.16
CA SER A 308 -10.14 13.57 -7.08
C SER A 308 -10.16 12.12 -6.59
N ASN A 309 -9.00 11.45 -6.57
CA ASN A 309 -8.82 10.06 -6.13
C ASN A 309 -7.91 9.96 -4.90
N ASP A 310 -8.03 10.89 -3.94
CA ASP A 310 -7.24 10.94 -2.70
C ASP A 310 -5.73 10.84 -2.95
N TYR A 311 -5.25 11.43 -4.05
CA TYR A 311 -3.85 11.38 -4.53
C TYR A 311 -3.28 9.96 -4.64
N CYS A 312 -4.12 8.99 -4.95
CA CYS A 312 -3.68 7.62 -5.21
C CYS A 312 -2.93 7.54 -6.54
N ILE A 313 -1.67 7.10 -6.50
CA ILE A 313 -0.79 6.99 -7.66
C ILE A 313 -0.64 5.52 -8.05
N PRO A 314 -0.95 5.12 -9.29
CA PRO A 314 -0.84 3.74 -9.75
C PRO A 314 0.62 3.35 -10.02
N LEU A 315 1.42 3.25 -8.97
CA LEU A 315 2.87 3.02 -9.05
C LEU A 315 3.23 1.71 -9.75
N LYS A 316 2.43 0.65 -9.57
CA LYS A 316 2.68 -0.68 -10.16
C LYS A 316 2.35 -0.76 -11.64
N THR A 317 1.18 -0.22 -12.04
CA THR A 317 0.72 -0.27 -13.44
C THR A 317 1.37 0.82 -14.29
N GLY A 318 2.11 1.71 -13.65
CA GLY A 318 2.79 2.82 -14.30
C GLY A 318 1.85 3.99 -14.65
N LEU A 319 2.45 5.13 -14.85
CA LEU A 319 1.75 6.39 -15.10
C LEU A 319 1.20 6.51 -16.52
N ALA A 320 1.69 5.70 -17.44
CA ALA A 320 1.10 5.58 -18.79
C ALA A 320 -0.37 5.13 -18.73
N SER A 321 -0.74 4.45 -17.64
CA SER A 321 -2.11 4.00 -17.39
C SER A 321 -3.09 5.12 -17.01
N ILE A 322 -2.62 6.27 -16.52
CA ILE A 322 -3.49 7.32 -15.97
C ILE A 322 -4.48 7.87 -17.02
N PRO A 323 -4.12 8.17 -18.28
CA PRO A 323 -5.09 8.62 -19.27
C PRO A 323 -6.24 7.63 -19.48
N VAL A 324 -5.92 6.34 -19.53
CA VAL A 324 -6.92 5.27 -19.62
C VAL A 324 -7.78 5.24 -18.36
N MET A 325 -7.17 5.30 -17.17
CA MET A 325 -7.90 5.34 -15.90
C MET A 325 -8.82 6.56 -15.79
N MET A 326 -8.39 7.72 -16.26
CA MET A 326 -9.24 8.93 -16.33
C MET A 326 -10.47 8.71 -17.21
N LYS A 327 -10.30 8.07 -18.37
CA LYS A 327 -11.40 7.74 -19.28
C LYS A 327 -12.36 6.72 -18.68
N LEU A 328 -11.84 5.72 -17.96
CA LEU A 328 -12.65 4.71 -17.27
C LEU A 328 -13.40 5.28 -16.06
N ALA A 329 -12.84 6.26 -15.36
CA ALA A 329 -13.42 6.84 -14.15
C ALA A 329 -14.77 7.57 -14.35
N VAL A 330 -15.13 7.89 -15.60
CA VAL A 330 -16.45 8.48 -15.91
C VAL A 330 -17.57 7.44 -16.05
N LEU A 331 -17.21 6.15 -16.07
CA LEU A 331 -18.15 5.04 -16.13
C LEU A 331 -18.71 4.73 -14.72
N PRO A 332 -19.88 4.10 -14.61
CA PRO A 332 -20.42 3.68 -13.32
C PRO A 332 -19.49 2.68 -12.61
N ALA A 333 -19.42 2.75 -11.29
CA ALA A 333 -18.74 1.72 -10.51
C ALA A 333 -19.55 0.39 -10.52
N THR A 334 -18.86 -0.73 -10.31
CA THR A 334 -19.51 -2.05 -10.25
C THR A 334 -20.66 -2.08 -9.23
N LEU A 335 -20.54 -1.37 -8.11
CA LEU A 335 -21.62 -1.24 -7.13
C LEU A 335 -22.87 -0.55 -7.72
N GLU A 336 -22.68 0.48 -8.53
CA GLU A 336 -23.79 1.22 -9.18
C GLU A 336 -24.44 0.37 -10.26
N TYR A 337 -23.63 -0.34 -11.06
CA TYR A 337 -24.11 -1.33 -12.02
C TYR A 337 -25.01 -2.37 -11.32
N CYS A 338 -24.52 -2.95 -10.22
CA CYS A 338 -25.26 -3.96 -9.45
C CYS A 338 -26.62 -3.42 -8.95
N LYS A 339 -26.62 -2.21 -8.39
CA LYS A 339 -27.86 -1.56 -7.91
C LYS A 339 -28.86 -1.36 -9.05
N HIS A 340 -28.40 -0.91 -10.22
CA HIS A 340 -29.25 -0.69 -11.39
C HIS A 340 -29.88 -1.99 -11.89
N CYS A 341 -29.15 -3.11 -11.82
CA CYS A 341 -29.60 -4.41 -12.32
C CYS A 341 -30.27 -5.28 -11.24
N SER A 342 -30.60 -4.74 -10.06
CA SER A 342 -31.21 -5.49 -8.96
C SER A 342 -30.40 -6.71 -8.50
N ILE A 343 -29.07 -6.62 -8.59
CA ILE A 343 -28.12 -7.61 -8.07
C ILE A 343 -27.35 -7.04 -6.90
N ALA A 344 -26.95 -7.87 -5.94
CA ALA A 344 -26.40 -7.38 -4.68
C ALA A 344 -25.14 -8.16 -4.26
N PHE A 345 -24.28 -7.46 -3.52
CA PHE A 345 -23.12 -8.05 -2.85
C PHE A 345 -23.54 -8.70 -1.53
N THR A 346 -22.96 -9.85 -1.23
CA THR A 346 -23.13 -10.51 0.08
C THR A 346 -21.83 -11.15 0.55
N ARG A 347 -21.82 -11.54 1.82
CA ARG A 347 -20.90 -12.48 2.43
C ARG A 347 -21.73 -13.51 3.16
N GLU A 348 -21.55 -14.79 2.84
CA GLU A 348 -22.45 -15.83 3.34
C GLU A 348 -21.92 -16.47 4.62
N LEU A 349 -21.02 -17.44 4.55
CA LEU A 349 -20.57 -18.15 5.74
C LEU A 349 -19.05 -18.03 5.96
N ASP A 350 -18.65 -18.13 7.22
CA ASP A 350 -17.25 -18.23 7.63
C ASP A 350 -16.82 -19.70 7.62
N GLU A 351 -15.88 -20.06 6.75
CA GLU A 351 -15.40 -21.43 6.53
C GLU A 351 -14.90 -22.08 7.83
N THR A 352 -14.23 -21.31 8.69
CA THR A 352 -13.70 -21.81 9.96
C THR A 352 -14.81 -22.18 10.96
N LYS A 353 -15.95 -21.49 10.89
CA LYS A 353 -17.10 -21.72 11.79
C LYS A 353 -18.02 -22.85 11.34
N VAL A 354 -17.91 -23.28 10.09
CA VAL A 354 -18.80 -24.28 9.50
C VAL A 354 -18.08 -25.53 9.03
N SER A 355 -16.77 -25.60 9.15
CA SER A 355 -15.95 -26.72 8.64
C SER A 355 -16.37 -28.08 9.21
N ASP A 356 -16.77 -28.13 10.48
CA ASP A 356 -17.27 -29.31 11.21
C ASP A 356 -18.75 -29.64 10.91
N LYS A 357 -19.44 -28.78 10.17
CA LYS A 357 -20.87 -28.87 9.81
C LYS A 357 -21.09 -29.22 8.34
N LEU A 358 -20.00 -29.49 7.62
CA LEU A 358 -20.03 -29.95 6.23
C LEU A 358 -20.03 -31.47 6.20
N ASN A 359 -20.74 -32.05 5.22
CA ASN A 359 -20.79 -33.49 4.98
C ASN A 359 -20.73 -33.81 3.47
N LYS A 360 -20.63 -35.10 3.13
CA LYS A 360 -20.58 -35.56 1.73
C LYS A 360 -21.98 -35.76 1.08
N ASN A 361 -23.04 -35.60 1.84
CA ASN A 361 -24.41 -35.78 1.38
C ASN A 361 -25.26 -34.58 1.75
N GLY A 362 -25.91 -33.94 0.80
CA GLY A 362 -26.74 -32.76 1.04
C GLY A 362 -27.32 -32.21 -0.26
N LYS A 363 -28.09 -31.12 -0.13
CA LYS A 363 -28.71 -30.44 -1.27
C LYS A 363 -27.99 -29.13 -1.62
N ILE A 364 -27.30 -28.50 -0.62
CA ILE A 364 -26.65 -27.22 -0.80
C ILE A 364 -25.14 -27.45 -0.80
N GLU A 365 -24.51 -27.32 -1.96
CA GLU A 365 -23.08 -27.49 -2.12
C GLU A 365 -22.32 -26.28 -1.55
N PHE A 366 -21.20 -26.55 -0.83
CA PHE A 366 -20.39 -25.51 -0.19
C PHE A 366 -19.21 -25.13 -1.09
N ALA A 367 -19.24 -23.92 -1.63
CA ALA A 367 -18.22 -23.40 -2.53
C ALA A 367 -17.10 -22.66 -1.77
N LYS A 368 -15.84 -22.90 -2.15
CA LYS A 368 -14.63 -22.31 -1.60
C LYS A 368 -13.76 -21.67 -2.68
N GLY A 369 -12.86 -20.76 -2.27
CA GLY A 369 -12.04 -20.00 -3.20
C GLY A 369 -11.21 -20.86 -4.17
N TYR A 370 -10.60 -21.96 -3.73
CA TYR A 370 -9.77 -22.82 -4.59
C TYR A 370 -10.55 -23.56 -5.69
N MET A 371 -11.88 -23.67 -5.55
CA MET A 371 -12.78 -24.32 -6.51
C MET A 371 -13.10 -23.44 -7.71
N VAL A 372 -12.80 -22.14 -7.63
CA VAL A 372 -13.18 -21.14 -8.64
C VAL A 372 -11.99 -20.77 -9.51
N ASP A 373 -12.18 -20.81 -10.82
CA ASP A 373 -11.31 -20.18 -11.82
C ASP A 373 -12.16 -19.34 -12.79
N ARG A 374 -11.53 -18.72 -13.78
CA ARG A 374 -12.24 -17.92 -14.80
C ARG A 374 -13.23 -18.81 -15.56
N TYR A 375 -14.51 -18.45 -15.48
CA TYR A 375 -15.61 -19.20 -16.09
C TYR A 375 -15.71 -20.68 -15.70
N SER A 376 -15.03 -21.09 -14.62
CA SER A 376 -14.96 -22.48 -14.22
C SER A 376 -15.16 -22.66 -12.72
N PHE A 377 -15.83 -23.75 -12.36
CA PHE A 377 -16.02 -24.19 -10.99
C PHE A 377 -15.83 -25.70 -10.89
N VAL A 378 -15.04 -26.14 -9.94
CA VAL A 378 -14.84 -27.56 -9.64
C VAL A 378 -15.10 -27.79 -8.16
N GLY A 379 -16.27 -28.31 -7.82
CA GLY A 379 -16.67 -28.63 -6.45
C GLY A 379 -15.89 -29.80 -5.86
N ASP A 380 -15.80 -29.85 -4.54
CA ASP A 380 -15.15 -30.95 -3.78
C ASP A 380 -16.18 -31.93 -3.19
N GLY A 381 -17.45 -31.75 -3.51
CA GLY A 381 -18.55 -32.61 -3.05
C GLY A 381 -18.86 -32.48 -1.56
N LEU A 382 -18.60 -31.32 -0.98
CA LEU A 382 -18.99 -30.97 0.39
C LEU A 382 -20.29 -30.17 0.38
N PHE A 383 -21.21 -30.57 1.26
CA PHE A 383 -22.55 -29.97 1.36
C PHE A 383 -22.78 -29.45 2.78
N LEU A 384 -23.57 -28.38 2.88
CA LEU A 384 -23.99 -27.83 4.16
C LEU A 384 -25.00 -28.76 4.82
N ASN A 385 -24.85 -28.98 6.12
CA ASN A 385 -25.87 -29.66 6.93
C ASN A 385 -26.96 -28.66 7.33
N GLU A 386 -28.05 -28.64 6.56
CA GLU A 386 -29.19 -27.72 6.75
C GLU A 386 -29.89 -27.87 8.12
N ASN A 387 -29.74 -29.02 8.79
CA ASN A 387 -30.32 -29.24 10.11
C ASN A 387 -29.57 -28.49 11.22
N ILE A 388 -28.32 -28.03 10.95
CA ILE A 388 -27.45 -27.38 11.94
C ILE A 388 -27.24 -25.90 11.60
N VAL A 389 -27.22 -25.54 10.32
CA VAL A 389 -26.93 -24.18 9.85
C VAL A 389 -28.04 -23.71 8.92
N GLN A 390 -28.65 -22.57 9.26
CA GLN A 390 -29.65 -21.94 8.40
C GLN A 390 -28.96 -21.35 7.17
N ALA A 391 -29.41 -21.77 6.00
CA ALA A 391 -28.93 -21.23 4.74
C ALA A 391 -29.51 -19.82 4.49
N PRO A 392 -28.71 -18.86 3.98
CA PRO A 392 -29.22 -17.54 3.59
C PRO A 392 -30.09 -17.64 2.34
N ASP A 393 -31.01 -16.70 2.14
CA ASP A 393 -31.93 -16.64 1.01
C ASP A 393 -31.21 -16.63 -0.36
N SER A 394 -30.00 -16.07 -0.39
CA SER A 394 -29.14 -16.07 -1.59
C SER A 394 -28.77 -17.46 -2.09
N THR A 395 -28.95 -18.53 -1.30
CA THR A 395 -28.73 -19.92 -1.70
C THR A 395 -29.63 -20.31 -2.90
N ASN A 396 -30.83 -19.74 -2.98
CA ASN A 396 -31.81 -20.00 -4.03
C ASN A 396 -31.68 -19.03 -5.23
N MET A 397 -30.56 -18.33 -5.36
CA MET A 397 -30.30 -17.33 -6.39
C MET A 397 -29.03 -17.64 -7.18
N TYR A 398 -28.93 -17.11 -8.40
CA TYR A 398 -27.71 -17.15 -9.20
C TYR A 398 -26.62 -16.28 -8.51
N LYS A 399 -25.35 -16.70 -8.66
CA LYS A 399 -24.23 -16.01 -8.04
C LYS A 399 -23.08 -15.86 -9.02
N ILE A 400 -22.53 -14.63 -9.12
CA ILE A 400 -21.16 -14.43 -9.58
C ILE A 400 -20.28 -14.56 -8.35
N VAL A 401 -19.31 -15.47 -8.42
CA VAL A 401 -18.33 -15.67 -7.37
C VAL A 401 -16.93 -15.44 -7.89
N TRP A 402 -16.07 -14.87 -7.06
CA TRP A 402 -14.66 -14.70 -7.40
C TRP A 402 -13.78 -15.08 -6.22
N ARG A 403 -12.57 -15.53 -6.53
CA ARG A 403 -11.57 -15.89 -5.53
C ARG A 403 -11.10 -14.66 -4.76
N ASP A 404 -11.28 -14.63 -3.41
CA ASP A 404 -10.82 -13.51 -2.57
C ASP A 404 -9.29 -13.48 -2.47
N VAL A 405 -8.61 -14.64 -2.37
CA VAL A 405 -7.15 -14.70 -2.26
C VAL A 405 -6.51 -15.00 -3.61
N SER A 406 -5.69 -14.05 -4.09
CA SER A 406 -4.95 -14.15 -5.35
C SER A 406 -3.59 -13.47 -5.20
N ARG A 407 -2.49 -14.19 -5.52
CA ARG A 407 -1.12 -13.69 -5.39
C ARG A 407 -0.83 -12.58 -6.41
N ASP A 408 0.01 -11.63 -6.02
CA ASP A 408 0.40 -10.50 -6.88
C ASP A 408 1.13 -10.94 -8.17
N SER A 409 1.86 -12.05 -8.12
CA SER A 409 2.57 -12.65 -9.26
C SER A 409 1.67 -13.31 -10.31
N GLN A 410 0.37 -13.43 -10.07
CA GLN A 410 -0.56 -14.01 -11.06
C GLN A 410 -0.90 -13.00 -12.13
N VAL A 411 -0.82 -13.40 -13.41
CA VAL A 411 -1.20 -12.55 -14.56
C VAL A 411 -2.68 -12.14 -14.50
N ARG A 412 -3.54 -13.02 -13.98
CA ARG A 412 -4.97 -12.75 -13.75
C ARG A 412 -5.29 -12.97 -12.29
N ARG A 413 -5.55 -11.88 -11.57
CA ARG A 413 -5.92 -11.90 -10.14
C ARG A 413 -7.42 -12.06 -9.95
N ILE A 414 -8.22 -11.48 -10.85
CA ILE A 414 -9.67 -11.66 -10.87
C ILE A 414 -9.99 -12.98 -11.58
N LYS A 415 -10.56 -13.90 -10.83
CA LYS A 415 -11.01 -15.20 -11.32
C LYS A 415 -12.45 -15.39 -10.90
N ALA A 416 -13.38 -15.17 -11.82
CA ALA A 416 -14.81 -15.18 -11.54
C ALA A 416 -15.55 -16.22 -12.38
N THR A 417 -16.61 -16.79 -11.79
CA THR A 417 -17.53 -17.70 -12.48
C THR A 417 -18.98 -17.49 -12.02
N LEU A 418 -19.91 -18.11 -12.72
CA LEU A 418 -21.34 -18.07 -12.41
C LEU A 418 -21.77 -19.41 -11.81
N LEU A 419 -22.42 -19.37 -10.65
CA LEU A 419 -23.02 -20.52 -10.00
C LEU A 419 -24.56 -20.43 -10.10
N PRO A 420 -25.25 -21.55 -10.42
CA PRO A 420 -26.70 -21.61 -10.34
C PRO A 420 -27.19 -21.64 -8.88
N PRO A 421 -28.51 -21.58 -8.62
CA PRO A 421 -29.08 -21.85 -7.31
C PRO A 421 -28.63 -23.20 -6.74
N GLY A 422 -28.56 -23.31 -5.41
CA GLY A 422 -28.15 -24.53 -4.70
C GLY A 422 -26.71 -24.49 -4.10
N TYR A 423 -26.03 -23.38 -4.25
CA TYR A 423 -24.68 -23.18 -3.67
C TYR A 423 -24.69 -22.19 -2.51
N ILE A 424 -23.81 -22.43 -1.56
CA ILE A 424 -23.48 -21.49 -0.47
C ILE A 424 -21.97 -21.26 -0.45
N CYS A 425 -21.55 -20.04 -0.23
CA CYS A 425 -20.15 -19.63 -0.38
C CYS A 425 -19.46 -19.40 0.95
N GLY A 426 -18.23 -19.90 1.08
CA GLY A 426 -17.31 -19.57 2.16
C GLY A 426 -16.71 -18.17 2.00
N ASN A 427 -16.10 -17.67 3.08
CA ASN A 427 -15.50 -16.34 3.12
C ASN A 427 -14.19 -16.21 2.30
N SER A 428 -13.71 -17.29 1.69
CA SER A 428 -12.65 -17.27 0.67
C SER A 428 -13.14 -16.85 -0.72
N LEU A 429 -14.46 -16.60 -0.85
CA LEU A 429 -15.10 -16.09 -2.05
C LEU A 429 -15.75 -14.72 -1.80
N GLY A 430 -15.60 -13.82 -2.79
CA GLY A 430 -16.51 -12.69 -2.94
C GLY A 430 -17.76 -13.14 -3.72
N VAL A 431 -18.92 -12.55 -3.40
CA VAL A 431 -20.22 -12.98 -3.93
C VAL A 431 -21.07 -11.79 -4.36
N ILE A 432 -21.57 -11.85 -5.58
CA ILE A 432 -22.68 -11.04 -6.10
C ILE A 432 -23.81 -12.00 -6.43
N TYR A 433 -25.05 -11.69 -6.03
CA TYR A 433 -26.19 -12.57 -6.27
C TYR A 433 -27.38 -11.83 -6.87
N GLY A 434 -28.23 -12.55 -7.60
CA GLY A 434 -29.43 -12.02 -8.20
C GLY A 434 -30.43 -13.10 -8.57
N LYS A 435 -31.68 -12.70 -8.83
CA LYS A 435 -32.73 -13.56 -9.30
C LYS A 435 -32.53 -13.90 -10.79
N GLU A 436 -33.36 -14.79 -11.31
CA GLU A 436 -33.31 -15.26 -12.71
C GLU A 436 -33.51 -14.13 -13.74
N ASP A 437 -34.35 -13.15 -13.43
CA ASP A 437 -34.59 -11.98 -14.27
C ASP A 437 -33.34 -11.07 -14.42
N ALA A 438 -32.44 -11.13 -13.47
CA ALA A 438 -31.15 -10.42 -13.51
C ALA A 438 -30.02 -11.20 -14.21
N LEU A 439 -30.26 -12.48 -14.58
CA LEU A 439 -29.23 -13.37 -15.14
C LEU A 439 -28.55 -12.82 -16.40
N PRO A 440 -29.23 -12.16 -17.37
CA PRO A 440 -28.56 -11.54 -18.51
C PRO A 440 -27.53 -10.49 -18.09
N TYR A 441 -27.87 -9.63 -17.15
CA TYR A 441 -26.95 -8.62 -16.61
C TYR A 441 -25.79 -9.25 -15.83
N MET A 442 -26.03 -10.35 -15.12
CA MET A 442 -24.98 -11.09 -14.42
C MET A 442 -23.99 -11.73 -15.41
N LYS A 443 -24.45 -12.27 -16.53
CA LYS A 443 -23.56 -12.79 -17.58
C LYS A 443 -22.72 -11.68 -18.21
N MET A 444 -23.33 -10.54 -18.50
CA MET A 444 -22.60 -9.35 -18.96
C MET A 444 -21.51 -8.94 -17.96
N LEU A 445 -21.87 -8.83 -16.67
CA LEU A 445 -20.92 -8.47 -15.63
C LEU A 445 -19.82 -9.51 -15.47
N LEU A 446 -20.11 -10.79 -15.60
CA LEU A 446 -19.11 -11.87 -15.55
C LEU A 446 -18.07 -11.73 -16.67
N ALA A 447 -18.51 -11.46 -17.90
CA ALA A 447 -17.60 -11.19 -19.02
C ALA A 447 -16.69 -9.98 -18.71
N ILE A 448 -17.29 -8.90 -18.24
CA ILE A 448 -16.58 -7.68 -17.85
C ILE A 448 -15.56 -7.96 -16.73
N MET A 449 -15.93 -8.66 -15.66
CA MET A 449 -15.06 -8.99 -14.53
C MET A 449 -13.85 -9.85 -14.95
N ASN A 450 -13.99 -10.71 -15.93
CA ASN A 450 -12.90 -11.53 -16.43
C ASN A 450 -12.06 -10.85 -17.54
N SER A 451 -12.38 -9.62 -17.95
CA SER A 451 -11.65 -8.88 -19.00
C SER A 451 -10.31 -8.30 -18.49
N LEU A 452 -9.38 -8.03 -19.42
CA LEU A 452 -8.12 -7.35 -19.14
C LEU A 452 -8.32 -5.94 -18.61
N ILE A 453 -9.33 -5.22 -19.11
CA ILE A 453 -9.60 -3.84 -18.67
C ILE A 453 -10.07 -3.82 -17.20
N TYR A 454 -10.87 -4.79 -16.78
CA TYR A 454 -11.28 -4.93 -15.40
C TYR A 454 -10.12 -5.30 -14.48
N GLU A 455 -9.29 -6.27 -14.90
CA GLU A 455 -8.05 -6.66 -14.20
C GLU A 455 -7.06 -5.49 -14.08
N PHE A 456 -6.91 -4.68 -15.13
CA PHE A 456 -6.07 -3.49 -15.15
C PHE A 456 -6.49 -2.48 -14.07
N GLN A 457 -7.77 -2.18 -13.98
CA GLN A 457 -8.29 -1.31 -12.92
C GLN A 457 -8.13 -1.93 -11.54
N ALA A 458 -8.42 -3.23 -11.41
CA ALA A 458 -8.26 -3.95 -10.15
C ALA A 458 -6.83 -3.86 -9.61
N ARG A 459 -5.82 -4.03 -10.47
CA ARG A 459 -4.40 -3.96 -10.08
C ARG A 459 -3.99 -2.62 -9.52
N SER A 460 -4.57 -1.53 -9.99
CA SER A 460 -4.31 -0.20 -9.44
C SER A 460 -4.86 -0.01 -8.02
N LEU A 461 -5.87 -0.81 -7.63
CA LEU A 461 -6.54 -0.78 -6.32
C LEU A 461 -6.09 -1.89 -5.37
N LEU A 462 -5.48 -2.97 -5.89
CA LEU A 462 -5.09 -4.14 -5.13
C LEU A 462 -3.69 -3.96 -4.52
N VAL A 463 -3.64 -3.74 -3.20
CA VAL A 463 -2.41 -3.56 -2.42
C VAL A 463 -2.02 -4.79 -1.59
N SER A 464 -2.88 -5.81 -1.59
CA SER A 464 -2.68 -7.07 -0.85
C SER A 464 -3.08 -8.26 -1.72
N ASN A 465 -2.85 -9.48 -1.23
CA ASN A 465 -3.32 -10.70 -1.90
C ASN A 465 -4.85 -10.90 -1.85
N HIS A 466 -5.61 -9.96 -1.28
CA HIS A 466 -7.06 -10.04 -1.17
C HIS A 466 -7.77 -9.21 -2.24
N VAL A 467 -8.56 -9.88 -3.08
CA VAL A 467 -9.51 -9.28 -4.03
C VAL A 467 -10.84 -9.07 -3.31
N SER A 468 -10.84 -8.12 -2.37
CA SER A 468 -11.99 -7.90 -1.50
C SER A 468 -13.20 -7.32 -2.25
N ALA A 469 -14.40 -7.55 -1.73
CA ALA A 469 -15.61 -6.92 -2.25
C ALA A 469 -15.53 -5.38 -2.24
N GLY A 470 -14.74 -4.79 -1.32
CA GLY A 470 -14.49 -3.34 -1.28
C GLY A 470 -13.79 -2.83 -2.53
N VAL A 471 -12.80 -3.57 -3.04
CA VAL A 471 -12.10 -3.25 -4.30
C VAL A 471 -13.04 -3.46 -5.49
N VAL A 472 -13.68 -4.63 -5.59
CA VAL A 472 -14.58 -4.97 -6.70
C VAL A 472 -15.70 -3.93 -6.87
N LYS A 473 -16.27 -3.43 -5.77
CA LYS A 473 -17.33 -2.40 -5.79
C LYS A 473 -16.91 -1.08 -6.44
N GLN A 474 -15.61 -0.76 -6.46
CA GLN A 474 -15.07 0.52 -6.94
C GLN A 474 -14.62 0.48 -8.40
N ILE A 475 -14.42 -0.71 -8.98
CA ILE A 475 -13.97 -0.84 -10.36
C ILE A 475 -15.05 -0.35 -11.31
N HIS A 476 -14.69 0.49 -12.27
CA HIS A 476 -15.60 1.08 -13.24
C HIS A 476 -15.91 0.10 -14.37
N VAL A 477 -17.19 0.05 -14.74
CA VAL A 477 -17.71 -0.89 -15.73
C VAL A 477 -18.61 -0.15 -16.74
N PRO A 478 -18.75 -0.66 -17.97
CA PRO A 478 -19.72 -0.12 -18.92
C PRO A 478 -21.14 -0.08 -18.35
N LYS A 479 -21.96 0.82 -18.88
CA LYS A 479 -23.39 0.86 -18.51
C LYS A 479 -24.05 -0.49 -18.77
N PRO A 480 -25.07 -0.86 -17.99
CA PRO A 480 -25.75 -2.17 -18.10
C PRO A 480 -26.65 -2.24 -19.33
N ILE A 481 -26.03 -2.36 -20.49
CA ILE A 481 -26.70 -2.57 -21.78
C ILE A 481 -26.50 -4.04 -22.13
N ILE A 482 -27.59 -4.72 -22.48
CA ILE A 482 -27.54 -6.13 -22.88
C ILE A 482 -26.95 -6.26 -24.29
N ASP A 483 -25.97 -7.15 -24.43
CA ASP A 483 -25.40 -7.62 -25.69
C ASP A 483 -25.60 -9.14 -25.76
N ASP A 484 -26.54 -9.58 -26.61
CA ASP A 484 -26.92 -11.00 -26.74
C ASP A 484 -25.75 -11.87 -27.20
N GLU A 485 -24.82 -11.31 -27.98
CA GLU A 485 -23.63 -12.05 -28.42
C GLU A 485 -22.65 -12.31 -27.28
N ILE A 486 -22.43 -11.33 -26.37
CA ILE A 486 -21.62 -11.56 -25.18
C ILE A 486 -22.29 -12.63 -24.30
N ILE A 487 -23.59 -12.57 -24.11
CA ILE A 487 -24.32 -13.58 -23.33
C ILE A 487 -24.14 -14.97 -23.92
N ARG A 488 -24.29 -15.11 -25.24
CA ARG A 488 -24.07 -16.36 -25.96
C ARG A 488 -22.64 -16.89 -25.78
N LEU A 489 -21.65 -16.01 -25.88
CA LEU A 489 -20.25 -16.37 -25.68
C LEU A 489 -19.96 -16.77 -24.23
N VAL A 490 -20.56 -16.09 -23.24
CA VAL A 490 -20.45 -16.48 -21.83
C VAL A 490 -21.03 -17.88 -21.61
N ASP A 491 -22.21 -18.18 -22.16
CA ASP A 491 -22.81 -19.51 -22.06
C ASP A 491 -21.94 -20.59 -22.71
N SER A 492 -21.36 -20.28 -23.86
CA SER A 492 -20.43 -21.17 -24.56
C SER A 492 -19.17 -21.42 -23.74
N GLN A 493 -18.60 -20.38 -23.14
CA GLN A 493 -17.41 -20.47 -22.30
C GLN A 493 -17.67 -21.27 -21.00
N LEU A 494 -18.82 -21.06 -20.37
CA LEU A 494 -19.24 -21.80 -19.17
C LEU A 494 -19.52 -23.28 -19.50
N ALA A 495 -19.91 -23.59 -20.75
CA ALA A 495 -20.07 -24.96 -21.24
C ALA A 495 -18.73 -25.64 -21.59
N GLY A 496 -17.60 -24.96 -21.44
CA GLY A 496 -16.25 -25.49 -21.66
C GLY A 496 -15.66 -25.26 -23.06
N ASN A 497 -16.31 -24.47 -23.89
CA ASN A 497 -15.75 -24.08 -25.20
C ASN A 497 -14.78 -22.91 -24.97
N ASN A 498 -13.65 -22.91 -25.68
CA ASN A 498 -12.68 -21.82 -25.56
C ASN A 498 -13.03 -20.65 -26.49
N VAL A 499 -13.76 -19.67 -25.97
CA VAL A 499 -14.13 -18.42 -26.67
C VAL A 499 -13.64 -17.17 -25.91
N GLU A 500 -12.61 -17.32 -25.09
CA GLU A 500 -12.08 -16.23 -24.27
C GLU A 500 -11.60 -15.04 -25.10
N ARG A 501 -10.98 -15.29 -26.25
CA ARG A 501 -10.48 -14.22 -27.13
C ARG A 501 -11.63 -13.37 -27.68
N GLU A 502 -12.71 -14.00 -28.12
CA GLU A 502 -13.91 -13.31 -28.61
C GLU A 502 -14.57 -12.50 -27.49
N LEU A 503 -14.66 -13.06 -26.28
CA LEU A 503 -15.15 -12.37 -25.10
C LEU A 503 -14.29 -11.16 -24.76
N GLU A 504 -12.96 -11.28 -24.79
CA GLU A 504 -12.06 -10.17 -24.50
C GLU A 504 -12.24 -9.02 -25.50
N VAL A 505 -12.27 -9.32 -26.80
CA VAL A 505 -12.47 -8.32 -27.87
C VAL A 505 -13.82 -7.61 -27.70
N ARG A 506 -14.90 -8.38 -27.54
CA ARG A 506 -16.25 -7.81 -27.38
C ARG A 506 -16.37 -6.97 -26.13
N THR A 507 -15.82 -7.45 -25.03
CA THR A 507 -15.86 -6.72 -23.76
C THR A 507 -15.03 -5.43 -23.82
N ALA A 508 -13.88 -5.43 -24.50
CA ALA A 508 -13.06 -4.25 -24.71
C ALA A 508 -13.82 -3.15 -25.48
N LEU A 509 -14.59 -3.52 -26.50
CA LEU A 509 -15.41 -2.57 -27.27
C LEU A 509 -16.45 -1.83 -26.40
N LEU A 510 -16.99 -2.47 -25.35
CA LEU A 510 -17.95 -1.83 -24.44
C LEU A 510 -17.33 -0.63 -23.70
N TYR A 511 -16.02 -0.62 -23.49
CA TYR A 511 -15.32 0.47 -22.80
C TYR A 511 -14.99 1.66 -23.70
N ASN A 512 -15.21 1.51 -25.02
CA ASN A 512 -14.93 2.57 -26.01
C ASN A 512 -13.49 3.13 -25.92
N LEU A 513 -12.52 2.24 -25.68
CA LEU A 513 -11.08 2.58 -25.73
C LEU A 513 -10.62 2.58 -27.18
N SER A 514 -9.66 3.47 -27.51
CA SER A 514 -8.94 3.39 -28.79
C SER A 514 -7.99 2.18 -28.80
N SER A 515 -7.49 1.80 -29.97
CA SER A 515 -6.52 0.73 -30.09
C SER A 515 -5.26 0.99 -29.25
N ASP A 516 -4.72 2.22 -29.28
CA ASP A 516 -3.54 2.63 -28.50
C ASP A 516 -3.79 2.57 -27.00
N GLU A 517 -5.00 2.98 -26.55
CA GLU A 517 -5.42 2.90 -25.15
C GLU A 517 -5.53 1.43 -24.68
N TYR A 518 -6.10 0.57 -25.51
CA TYR A 518 -6.20 -0.86 -25.21
C TYR A 518 -4.82 -1.53 -25.22
N GLU A 519 -3.96 -1.23 -26.18
CA GLU A 519 -2.58 -1.70 -26.22
C GLU A 519 -1.80 -1.29 -24.98
N SER A 520 -2.02 -0.06 -24.47
CA SER A 520 -1.45 0.38 -23.20
C SER A 520 -1.93 -0.46 -22.01
N VAL A 521 -3.19 -0.92 -22.03
CA VAL A 521 -3.71 -1.87 -21.03
C VAL A 521 -2.99 -3.21 -21.15
N VAL A 522 -2.92 -3.81 -22.35
CA VAL A 522 -2.30 -5.12 -22.60
C VAL A 522 -0.82 -5.10 -22.21
N SER A 523 -0.08 -4.08 -22.63
CA SER A 523 1.34 -3.91 -22.34
C SER A 523 1.65 -3.82 -20.85
N SER A 524 0.68 -3.34 -20.03
CA SER A 524 0.84 -3.26 -18.57
C SER A 524 0.93 -4.64 -17.89
N PHE A 525 0.56 -5.72 -18.57
CA PHE A 525 0.63 -7.10 -18.09
C PHE A 525 1.89 -7.84 -18.52
N GLY A 526 2.77 -7.20 -19.31
CA GLY A 526 3.92 -7.88 -19.94
C GLY A 526 3.50 -8.93 -20.96
N ILE A 527 2.26 -8.87 -21.44
CA ILE A 527 1.77 -9.71 -22.54
C ILE A 527 2.24 -9.03 -23.82
N THR A 528 3.24 -9.61 -24.47
CA THR A 528 3.58 -9.28 -25.86
C THR A 528 2.67 -10.10 -26.76
N ASP A 529 2.10 -9.49 -27.80
CA ASP A 529 1.36 -10.20 -28.82
C ASP A 529 2.25 -11.31 -29.42
N GLU A 530 1.96 -12.59 -29.08
CA GLU A 530 2.28 -13.76 -29.88
C GLU A 530 1.01 -14.25 -30.60
#